data_348524991b7515883b5d22878afb11d2
#
_entry.id   348524991b7515883b5d22878afb11d2
#
_cell.length_a   1.000
_cell.length_b   1.000
_cell.length_c   1.000
_cell.angle_alpha   90.00
_cell.angle_beta   90.00
_cell.angle_gamma   90.00
#
_symmetry.space_group_name_H-M   'P 1'
#
loop_
_entity.id
_entity.type
_entity.pdbx_description
1 polymer ?
#
loop_
_entity_poly.entity_id
_entity_poly.type
_entity_poly.pdbx_seq_one_letter_code
_entity_poly.pdbx_strand_id
1 'polypeptide(L)'
;MKIFYKVIYEIVCLFYSTVFTFFEDSFLRRNFKSKLNLDKDGFLKITNKSKLNISKLRFDFVLNDNEMSFYSNKYQKKFILSQENLNSIIKLIFDRQFCNFLTAQTGFKYSIDFFSAYQNLHIPKKYIDKPWYANHYHLDKPNSANMLKVFIPLTKIGMNDGPLELIDINQKKQYMVGDLGDIFLCKLNVCPHKAGVPKDGNKTNLVMIQLNPSRKWYLNENLYQRQFKKEPKFTGLTNKFVRRVRLN
;
A
#
# COMPACT_ATOMS: atom_id res chain seq x y z
N MET A 1 32.21 -4.83 -5.65
CA MET A 1 31.24 -4.19 -6.56
C MET A 1 29.80 -4.17 -6.01
N LYS A 2 29.17 -5.31 -5.64
CA LYS A 2 27.77 -5.33 -5.14
C LYS A 2 27.53 -4.48 -3.88
N ILE A 3 28.47 -4.43 -2.92
CA ILE A 3 28.36 -3.64 -1.68
C ILE A 3 28.35 -2.16 -2.00
N PHE A 4 29.24 -1.68 -2.87
CA PHE A 4 29.32 -0.29 -3.29
C PHE A 4 28.02 0.21 -3.94
N TYR A 5 27.46 -0.57 -4.87
CA TYR A 5 26.16 -0.23 -5.46
C TYR A 5 25.03 -0.18 -4.44
N LYS A 6 25.05 -1.08 -3.44
CA LYS A 6 24.06 -1.07 -2.37
C LYS A 6 24.16 0.19 -1.52
N VAL A 7 25.38 0.62 -1.16
CA VAL A 7 25.61 1.85 -0.38
C VAL A 7 25.15 3.09 -1.17
N ILE A 8 25.52 3.20 -2.44
CA ILE A 8 25.05 4.31 -3.29
C ILE A 8 23.53 4.32 -3.39
N TYR A 9 22.91 3.17 -3.59
CA TYR A 9 21.45 3.07 -3.66
C TYR A 9 20.79 3.55 -2.36
N GLU A 10 21.31 3.18 -1.19
CA GLU A 10 20.78 3.62 0.10
C GLU A 10 20.94 5.15 0.28
N ILE A 11 22.07 5.72 -0.11
CA ILE A 11 22.31 7.17 -0.07
C ILE A 11 21.31 7.90 -0.98
N VAL A 12 21.12 7.42 -2.21
CA VAL A 12 20.17 8.00 -3.16
C VAL A 12 18.73 7.90 -2.62
N CYS A 13 18.37 6.77 -2.03
CA CYS A 13 17.05 6.59 -1.42
C CYS A 13 16.83 7.55 -0.24
N LEU A 14 17.84 7.71 0.62
CA LEU A 14 17.77 8.62 1.77
C LEU A 14 17.64 10.08 1.31
N PHE A 15 18.48 10.52 0.37
CA PHE A 15 18.42 11.87 -0.20
C PHE A 15 17.05 12.13 -0.84
N TYR A 16 16.58 11.22 -1.66
CA TYR A 16 15.26 11.30 -2.30
C TYR A 16 14.15 11.42 -1.24
N SER A 17 14.12 10.51 -0.27
CA SER A 17 13.10 10.52 0.78
C SER A 17 13.10 11.84 1.55
N THR A 18 14.28 12.33 1.96
CA THR A 18 14.43 13.57 2.73
C THR A 18 13.95 14.79 1.93
N VAL A 19 14.44 14.95 0.71
CA VAL A 19 14.11 16.11 -0.15
C VAL A 19 12.61 16.12 -0.48
N PHE A 20 12.02 14.97 -0.85
CA PHE A 20 10.61 14.93 -1.18
C PHE A 20 9.72 15.11 0.03
N THR A 21 10.08 14.55 1.19
CA THR A 21 9.34 14.77 2.43
C THR A 21 9.33 16.26 2.79
N PHE A 22 10.50 16.91 2.75
CA PHE A 22 10.61 18.34 3.02
C PHE A 22 9.76 19.18 2.05
N PHE A 23 9.83 18.89 0.75
CA PHE A 23 9.02 19.58 -0.25
C PHE A 23 7.52 19.40 -0.01
N GLU A 24 7.09 18.18 0.26
CA GLU A 24 5.69 17.86 0.54
C GLU A 24 5.19 18.56 1.80
N ASP A 25 5.96 18.53 2.87
CA ASP A 25 5.62 19.21 4.13
C ASP A 25 5.52 20.72 3.94
N SER A 26 6.42 21.31 3.16
CA SER A 26 6.48 22.76 2.95
C SER A 26 5.40 23.27 2.01
N PHE A 27 5.04 22.52 0.96
CA PHE A 27 4.20 23.02 -0.13
C PHE A 27 2.85 22.32 -0.30
N LEU A 28 2.71 21.11 0.25
CA LEU A 28 1.50 20.32 0.06
C LEU A 28 0.73 20.11 1.36
N ARG A 29 1.41 20.14 2.51
CA ARG A 29 0.76 19.95 3.81
C ARG A 29 -0.14 21.16 4.11
N ARG A 30 -1.35 20.86 4.51
CA ARG A 30 -2.29 21.87 4.98
C ARG A 30 -2.12 22.07 6.48
N ASN A 31 -2.37 23.30 6.97
CA ASN A 31 -2.36 23.58 8.40
C ASN A 31 -3.53 22.87 9.09
N PHE A 32 -3.36 21.59 9.35
CA PHE A 32 -4.29 20.76 10.11
C PHE A 32 -3.64 20.40 11.45
N LYS A 33 -4.31 20.76 12.53
CA LYS A 33 -3.99 20.18 13.84
C LYS A 33 -4.62 18.78 13.89
N SER A 34 -3.92 17.79 13.31
CA SER A 34 -4.36 16.41 13.43
C SER A 34 -4.23 15.94 14.87
N LYS A 35 -5.34 15.51 15.46
CA LYS A 35 -5.35 14.84 16.77
C LYS A 35 -5.12 13.33 16.68
N LEU A 36 -4.84 12.80 15.47
CA LEU A 36 -5.03 11.38 15.22
C LEU A 36 -3.73 10.61 14.97
N ASN A 37 -3.79 9.34 15.27
CA ASN A 37 -2.68 8.43 15.57
C ASN A 37 -1.80 8.02 14.36
N LEU A 38 -2.22 8.26 13.12
CA LEU A 38 -1.46 7.79 11.95
C LEU A 38 -0.05 8.41 11.86
N ASP A 39 0.09 9.70 12.21
CA ASP A 39 1.40 10.36 12.20
C ASP A 39 2.25 9.94 13.41
N LYS A 40 1.62 9.52 14.52
CA LYS A 40 2.32 9.09 15.74
C LYS A 40 2.73 7.62 15.68
N ASP A 41 1.84 6.78 15.12
CA ASP A 41 2.03 5.33 15.16
C ASP A 41 2.48 4.77 13.80
N GLY A 42 2.23 5.51 12.70
CA GLY A 42 2.49 5.03 11.33
C GLY A 42 1.52 3.94 10.87
N PHE A 43 0.52 3.63 11.69
CA PHE A 43 -0.47 2.58 11.45
C PHE A 43 -1.84 2.98 12.00
N LEU A 44 -2.90 2.73 11.22
CA LEU A 44 -4.27 2.94 11.65
C LEU A 44 -5.18 1.89 11.04
N LYS A 45 -5.99 1.23 11.88
CA LYS A 45 -7.07 0.35 11.45
C LYS A 45 -8.40 1.08 11.49
N ILE A 46 -9.16 1.00 10.42
CA ILE A 46 -10.55 1.47 10.30
C ILE A 46 -11.42 0.23 10.13
N THR A 47 -12.30 -0.01 11.07
CA THR A 47 -13.18 -1.18 11.01
C THR A 47 -14.34 -0.95 10.06
N ASN A 48 -14.82 -2.00 9.42
CA ASN A 48 -15.96 -1.98 8.50
C ASN A 48 -17.27 -1.47 9.15
N LYS A 49 -17.36 -1.47 10.48
CA LYS A 49 -18.47 -0.89 11.25
C LYS A 49 -18.48 0.65 11.25
N SER A 50 -17.38 1.29 10.81
CA SER A 50 -17.37 2.73 10.56
C SER A 50 -18.29 3.02 9.37
N LYS A 51 -18.98 4.18 9.39
CA LYS A 51 -19.97 4.62 8.38
C LYS A 51 -19.44 4.70 6.91
N LEU A 52 -18.24 4.21 6.64
CA LEU A 52 -17.65 4.08 5.33
C LEU A 52 -18.31 2.86 4.66
N ASN A 53 -19.04 3.09 3.56
CA ASN A 53 -19.85 2.09 2.82
C ASN A 53 -19.03 0.98 2.12
N ILE A 54 -17.94 0.50 2.76
CA ILE A 54 -17.01 -0.48 2.18
C ILE A 54 -17.61 -1.88 2.19
N SER A 55 -18.63 -2.14 3.02
CA SER A 55 -19.34 -3.42 3.06
C SER A 55 -20.02 -3.82 1.74
N LYS A 56 -20.19 -2.87 0.80
CA LYS A 56 -20.78 -3.10 -0.52
C LYS A 56 -19.75 -3.52 -1.59
N LEU A 57 -18.46 -3.58 -1.23
CA LEU A 57 -17.42 -4.01 -2.15
C LEU A 57 -17.56 -5.52 -2.43
N ARG A 58 -18.26 -5.87 -3.50
CA ARG A 58 -18.15 -7.19 -4.11
C ARG A 58 -17.01 -7.10 -5.13
N PHE A 59 -15.96 -7.85 -4.86
CA PHE A 59 -14.81 -7.92 -5.73
C PHE A 59 -14.93 -9.18 -6.58
N ASP A 60 -15.27 -9.03 -7.84
CA ASP A 60 -15.16 -10.12 -8.81
C ASP A 60 -13.70 -10.22 -9.27
N PHE A 61 -12.89 -10.85 -8.44
CA PHE A 61 -11.47 -11.06 -8.75
C PHE A 61 -11.30 -12.38 -9.49
N VAL A 62 -10.71 -12.31 -10.68
CA VAL A 62 -10.20 -13.49 -11.36
C VAL A 62 -8.75 -13.72 -10.96
N LEU A 63 -8.48 -14.87 -10.36
CA LEU A 63 -7.12 -15.27 -10.03
C LEU A 63 -6.37 -15.57 -11.33
N ASN A 64 -5.27 -14.89 -11.59
CA ASN A 64 -4.42 -15.20 -12.73
C ASN A 64 -3.39 -16.26 -12.35
N ASP A 65 -3.66 -17.49 -12.70
CA ASP A 65 -2.74 -18.61 -12.48
C ASP A 65 -1.62 -18.69 -13.54
N ASN A 66 -1.76 -17.97 -14.68
CA ASN A 66 -0.89 -18.14 -15.84
C ASN A 66 0.15 -17.04 -16.04
N GLU A 67 0.05 -15.91 -15.36
CA GLU A 67 1.04 -14.87 -15.51
C GLU A 67 2.09 -14.91 -14.41
N MET A 68 3.31 -15.23 -14.81
CA MET A 68 4.51 -14.77 -14.10
C MET A 68 4.60 -13.24 -14.21
N SER A 69 3.73 -12.51 -13.53
CA SER A 69 4.01 -11.10 -13.31
C SER A 69 5.32 -11.02 -12.52
N PHE A 70 6.05 -9.95 -12.66
CA PHE A 70 7.36 -9.72 -12.02
C PHE A 70 7.36 -9.94 -10.48
N TYR A 71 6.18 -10.04 -9.87
CA TYR A 71 5.93 -10.32 -8.44
C TYR A 71 5.08 -11.55 -8.18
N SER A 72 4.46 -12.16 -9.21
CA SER A 72 3.83 -13.44 -9.01
C SER A 72 4.93 -14.47 -9.06
N ASN A 73 5.33 -14.88 -7.91
CA ASN A 73 6.12 -16.07 -7.74
C ASN A 73 5.19 -17.22 -7.36
N LYS A 74 5.76 -18.41 -7.26
CA LYS A 74 5.05 -19.64 -6.88
C LYS A 74 4.14 -19.49 -5.64
N TYR A 75 4.42 -18.51 -4.77
CA TYR A 75 3.74 -18.33 -3.48
C TYR A 75 2.94 -17.03 -3.40
N GLN A 76 2.87 -16.28 -4.48
CA GLN A 76 1.97 -15.12 -4.59
C GLN A 76 1.29 -15.13 -5.96
N LYS A 77 -0.03 -15.09 -5.95
CA LYS A 77 -0.86 -14.98 -7.15
C LYS A 77 -1.47 -13.59 -7.21
N LYS A 78 -1.65 -13.04 -8.40
CA LYS A 78 -2.33 -11.77 -8.58
C LYS A 78 -3.78 -11.98 -8.97
N PHE A 79 -4.62 -11.09 -8.44
CA PHE A 79 -5.96 -10.89 -8.96
C PHE A 79 -5.92 -9.83 -10.06
N ILE A 80 -6.53 -10.11 -11.19
CA ILE A 80 -6.68 -9.16 -12.29
C ILE A 80 -8.10 -8.62 -12.28
N LEU A 81 -8.19 -7.31 -12.40
CA LEU A 81 -9.43 -6.57 -12.52
C LEU A 81 -9.55 -6.00 -13.92
N SER A 82 -10.76 -5.97 -14.48
CA SER A 82 -11.03 -5.12 -15.63
C SER A 82 -10.86 -3.65 -15.26
N GLN A 83 -10.65 -2.80 -16.25
CA GLN A 83 -10.55 -1.36 -16.02
C GLN A 83 -11.81 -0.78 -15.35
N GLU A 84 -12.97 -1.28 -15.76
CA GLU A 84 -14.27 -0.86 -15.21
C GLU A 84 -14.40 -1.22 -13.74
N ASN A 85 -14.06 -2.46 -13.37
CA ASN A 85 -14.08 -2.92 -11.98
C ASN A 85 -13.09 -2.13 -11.13
N LEU A 86 -11.87 -1.89 -11.63
CA LEU A 86 -10.87 -1.08 -10.93
C LEU A 86 -11.39 0.35 -10.67
N ASN A 87 -11.96 1.00 -11.68
CA ASN A 87 -12.51 2.35 -11.55
C ASN A 87 -13.68 2.38 -10.55
N SER A 88 -14.54 1.38 -10.57
CA SER A 88 -15.67 1.26 -9.65
C SER A 88 -15.20 1.10 -8.21
N ILE A 89 -14.21 0.26 -7.97
CA ILE A 89 -13.58 0.05 -6.66
C ILE A 89 -12.94 1.35 -6.15
N ILE A 90 -12.16 2.02 -7.00
CA ILE A 90 -11.50 3.26 -6.62
C ILE A 90 -12.52 4.35 -6.25
N LYS A 91 -13.57 4.52 -7.05
CA LYS A 91 -14.65 5.50 -6.75
C LYS A 91 -15.37 5.17 -5.45
N LEU A 92 -15.59 3.90 -5.17
CA LEU A 92 -16.28 3.47 -3.96
C LEU A 92 -15.43 3.67 -2.70
N ILE A 93 -14.12 3.36 -2.75
CA ILE A 93 -13.20 3.53 -1.62
C ILE A 93 -12.88 5.01 -1.39
N PHE A 94 -12.55 5.75 -2.46
CA PHE A 94 -12.12 7.14 -2.39
C PHE A 94 -13.28 8.09 -2.67
N ASP A 95 -14.40 7.87 -2.00
CA ASP A 95 -15.48 8.82 -1.96
C ASP A 95 -15.06 10.11 -1.24
N ARG A 96 -15.92 11.12 -1.28
CA ARG A 96 -15.65 12.41 -0.65
C ARG A 96 -15.42 12.29 0.87
N GLN A 97 -16.15 11.39 1.52
CA GLN A 97 -16.06 11.21 2.96
C GLN A 97 -14.69 10.62 3.35
N PHE A 98 -14.25 9.56 2.68
CA PHE A 98 -12.96 8.94 2.94
C PHE A 98 -11.79 9.85 2.55
N CYS A 99 -11.88 10.56 1.43
CA CYS A 99 -10.88 11.55 1.04
C CYS A 99 -10.74 12.68 2.07
N ASN A 100 -11.84 13.19 2.60
CA ASN A 100 -11.82 14.19 3.67
C ASN A 100 -11.24 13.61 4.97
N PHE A 101 -11.62 12.41 5.32
CA PHE A 101 -11.07 11.70 6.47
C PHE A 101 -9.55 11.57 6.35
N LEU A 102 -9.02 11.04 5.25
CA LEU A 102 -7.57 10.91 5.04
C LEU A 102 -6.85 12.26 5.08
N THR A 103 -7.45 13.30 4.47
CA THR A 103 -6.88 14.65 4.52
C THR A 103 -6.83 15.19 5.96
N ALA A 104 -7.86 14.94 6.76
CA ALA A 104 -7.88 15.33 8.17
C ALA A 104 -6.85 14.56 9.00
N GLN A 105 -6.57 13.28 8.67
CA GLN A 105 -5.59 12.44 9.38
C GLN A 105 -4.14 12.83 9.10
N THR A 106 -3.84 13.24 7.87
CA THR A 106 -2.46 13.35 7.38
C THR A 106 -2.05 14.77 7.03
N GLY A 107 -3.01 15.69 6.89
CA GLY A 107 -2.78 17.04 6.36
C GLY A 107 -2.59 17.07 4.84
N PHE A 108 -2.64 15.94 4.14
CA PHE A 108 -2.41 15.85 2.70
C PHE A 108 -3.66 15.44 1.93
N LYS A 109 -3.75 15.89 0.69
CA LYS A 109 -4.47 15.21 -0.38
C LYS A 109 -3.51 14.30 -1.12
N TYR A 110 -4.04 13.33 -1.85
CA TYR A 110 -3.21 12.29 -2.46
C TYR A 110 -3.52 12.08 -3.94
N SER A 111 -2.51 11.60 -4.65
CA SER A 111 -2.66 10.92 -5.93
C SER A 111 -2.67 9.42 -5.70
N ILE A 112 -3.65 8.73 -6.29
CA ILE A 112 -3.72 7.27 -6.31
C ILE A 112 -2.84 6.81 -7.46
N ASP A 113 -1.67 6.25 -7.13
CA ASP A 113 -0.61 6.01 -8.12
C ASP A 113 -0.35 4.53 -8.39
N PHE A 114 -0.76 3.64 -7.49
CA PHE A 114 -0.58 2.21 -7.67
C PHE A 114 -1.72 1.43 -7.02
N PHE A 115 -2.12 0.34 -7.67
CA PHE A 115 -3.10 -0.62 -7.20
C PHE A 115 -2.58 -2.03 -7.45
N SER A 116 -2.75 -2.91 -6.48
CA SER A 116 -2.46 -4.33 -6.63
C SER A 116 -3.44 -5.14 -5.78
N ALA A 117 -3.99 -6.19 -6.37
CA ALA A 117 -4.75 -7.18 -5.64
C ALA A 117 -4.04 -8.53 -5.76
N TYR A 118 -3.85 -9.21 -4.64
CA TYR A 118 -3.04 -10.43 -4.61
C TYR A 118 -3.43 -11.39 -3.49
N GLN A 119 -3.02 -12.64 -3.70
CA GLN A 119 -3.12 -13.72 -2.74
C GLN A 119 -1.72 -14.19 -2.37
N ASN A 120 -1.37 -14.18 -1.08
CA ASN A 120 -0.17 -14.81 -0.56
C ASN A 120 -0.50 -16.24 -0.10
N LEU A 121 0.36 -17.18 -0.45
CA LEU A 121 0.27 -18.59 -0.14
C LEU A 121 1.34 -18.99 0.88
N HIS A 122 1.15 -20.15 1.48
CA HIS A 122 2.15 -20.77 2.35
C HIS A 122 3.50 -20.95 1.63
N ILE A 123 4.60 -20.61 2.33
CA ILE A 123 5.98 -20.91 1.90
C ILE A 123 6.49 -22.06 2.77
N PRO A 124 6.85 -23.22 2.19
CA PRO A 124 7.45 -24.32 2.94
C PRO A 124 8.71 -23.88 3.68
N LYS A 125 8.95 -24.42 4.89
CA LYS A 125 10.07 -24.04 5.76
C LYS A 125 11.43 -24.01 5.03
N LYS A 126 11.71 -24.98 4.15
CA LYS A 126 12.96 -25.08 3.37
C LYS A 126 13.21 -23.90 2.41
N TYR A 127 12.18 -23.05 2.16
CA TYR A 127 12.28 -21.92 1.24
C TYR A 127 12.02 -20.58 1.93
N ILE A 128 11.73 -20.54 3.24
CA ILE A 128 11.29 -19.33 3.94
C ILE A 128 12.37 -18.24 3.99
N ASP A 129 13.65 -18.63 3.95
CA ASP A 129 14.79 -17.71 3.97
C ASP A 129 15.01 -16.99 2.63
N LYS A 130 14.30 -17.40 1.58
CA LYS A 130 14.36 -16.72 0.28
C LYS A 130 13.37 -15.54 0.26
N PRO A 131 13.74 -14.42 -0.37
CA PRO A 131 12.87 -13.26 -0.49
C PRO A 131 11.77 -13.50 -1.55
N TRP A 132 10.69 -14.12 -1.16
CA TRP A 132 9.52 -14.27 -2.01
C TRP A 132 8.71 -12.96 -2.03
N TYR A 133 7.47 -12.92 -1.71
CA TYR A 133 6.58 -11.77 -1.73
C TYR A 133 6.83 -10.79 -0.53
N ALA A 134 8.03 -10.21 -0.40
CA ALA A 134 8.38 -9.29 0.69
C ALA A 134 8.21 -9.89 2.11
N ASN A 135 8.52 -11.19 2.27
CA ASN A 135 8.42 -11.93 3.53
C ASN A 135 9.55 -11.63 4.54
N HIS A 136 10.46 -10.72 4.20
CA HIS A 136 11.52 -10.22 5.09
C HIS A 136 11.28 -8.75 5.42
N TYR A 137 11.71 -8.31 6.60
CA TYR A 137 11.59 -6.92 7.00
C TYR A 137 12.31 -5.98 6.02
N HIS A 138 11.61 -4.95 5.60
CA HIS A 138 12.12 -3.91 4.71
C HIS A 138 11.34 -2.60 4.92
N LEU A 139 11.85 -1.53 4.30
CA LEU A 139 11.14 -0.27 4.10
C LEU A 139 10.82 -0.11 2.63
N ASP A 140 9.68 0.49 2.33
CA ASP A 140 9.32 0.82 0.96
C ASP A 140 10.13 2.02 0.45
N LYS A 141 11.25 1.74 -0.19
CA LYS A 141 12.19 2.72 -0.73
C LYS A 141 12.22 2.68 -2.26
N PRO A 142 12.49 3.83 -2.90
CA PRO A 142 12.57 5.19 -2.38
C PRO A 142 11.21 5.87 -2.41
N ASN A 143 10.70 6.29 -1.26
CA ASN A 143 9.45 7.06 -1.15
C ASN A 143 9.60 8.13 -0.07
N SER A 144 8.77 9.19 -0.13
CA SER A 144 8.74 10.18 0.94
C SER A 144 8.16 9.61 2.23
N ALA A 145 8.42 10.24 3.36
CA ALA A 145 7.84 9.84 4.65
C ALA A 145 6.31 10.04 4.70
N ASN A 146 5.74 10.78 3.76
CA ASN A 146 4.31 11.07 3.67
C ASN A 146 3.55 10.15 2.72
N MET A 147 4.23 9.24 2.03
CA MET A 147 3.59 8.19 1.24
C MET A 147 2.74 7.30 2.16
N LEU A 148 1.56 6.94 1.70
CA LEU A 148 0.64 6.11 2.46
C LEU A 148 0.25 4.88 1.63
N LYS A 149 0.20 3.73 2.27
CA LYS A 149 -0.43 2.53 1.71
C LYS A 149 -1.75 2.23 2.40
N VAL A 150 -2.73 1.90 1.59
CA VAL A 150 -4.06 1.46 2.01
C VAL A 150 -4.16 -0.03 1.71
N PHE A 151 -4.46 -0.84 2.72
CA PHE A 151 -4.72 -2.26 2.55
C PHE A 151 -6.16 -2.58 2.91
N ILE A 152 -6.76 -3.47 2.14
CA ILE A 152 -8.14 -3.92 2.34
C ILE A 152 -8.17 -5.44 2.24
N PRO A 153 -8.53 -6.14 3.32
CA PRO A 153 -8.77 -7.57 3.28
C PRO A 153 -9.90 -7.94 2.33
N LEU A 154 -9.67 -8.92 1.47
CA LEU A 154 -10.69 -9.52 0.61
C LEU A 154 -11.37 -10.72 1.25
N THR A 155 -10.79 -11.20 2.34
CA THR A 155 -11.31 -12.24 3.21
C THR A 155 -10.93 -11.87 4.64
N LYS A 156 -11.54 -12.51 5.63
CA LYS A 156 -11.06 -12.39 7.02
C LYS A 156 -9.58 -12.80 7.08
N ILE A 157 -8.78 -12.02 7.81
CA ILE A 157 -7.36 -12.30 8.04
C ILE A 157 -7.16 -12.48 9.54
N GLY A 158 -6.85 -13.71 9.95
CA GLY A 158 -6.40 -14.05 11.30
C GLY A 158 -4.88 -14.24 11.34
N MET A 159 -4.35 -14.58 12.51
CA MET A 159 -2.91 -14.81 12.72
C MET A 159 -2.34 -15.97 11.89
N ASN A 160 -3.16 -16.97 11.57
CA ASN A 160 -2.75 -18.13 10.79
C ASN A 160 -2.71 -17.86 9.28
N ASP A 161 -3.37 -16.78 8.84
CA ASP A 161 -3.46 -16.43 7.43
C ASP A 161 -2.26 -15.59 6.95
N GLY A 162 -1.26 -15.37 7.81
CA GLY A 162 -0.07 -14.61 7.47
C GLY A 162 -0.36 -13.11 7.30
N PRO A 163 -0.87 -12.42 8.33
CA PRO A 163 -1.10 -11.00 8.27
C PRO A 163 0.19 -10.23 8.02
N LEU A 164 0.12 -9.08 7.36
CA LEU A 164 1.23 -8.15 7.32
C LEU A 164 1.65 -7.80 8.74
N GLU A 165 2.93 -7.89 9.01
CA GLU A 165 3.56 -7.51 10.27
C GLU A 165 4.37 -6.24 10.05
N LEU A 166 4.18 -5.25 10.92
CA LEU A 166 4.95 -4.01 10.90
C LEU A 166 5.42 -3.62 12.31
N ILE A 167 6.51 -2.91 12.37
CA ILE A 167 7.00 -2.25 13.58
C ILE A 167 6.61 -0.79 13.45
N ASP A 168 5.71 -0.33 14.32
CA ASP A 168 5.24 1.04 14.30
C ASP A 168 6.31 2.04 14.76
N ILE A 169 6.02 3.34 14.67
CA ILE A 169 6.97 4.41 15.05
C ILE A 169 7.36 4.31 16.54
N ASN A 170 6.48 3.76 17.38
CA ASN A 170 6.74 3.55 18.80
C ASN A 170 7.44 2.21 19.11
N GLN A 171 8.00 1.54 18.08
CA GLN A 171 8.70 0.27 18.18
C GLN A 171 7.78 -0.91 18.62
N LYS A 172 6.47 -0.75 18.52
CA LYS A 172 5.52 -1.83 18.81
C LYS A 172 5.22 -2.64 17.56
N LYS A 173 5.14 -3.94 17.73
CA LYS A 173 4.77 -4.85 16.66
C LYS A 173 3.25 -4.83 16.46
N GLN A 174 2.83 -4.56 15.25
CA GLN A 174 1.44 -4.53 14.80
C GLN A 174 1.19 -5.60 13.76
N TYR A 175 -0.01 -6.16 13.76
CA TYR A 175 -0.46 -7.17 12.79
C TYR A 175 -1.72 -6.71 12.08
N MET A 176 -1.75 -6.86 10.78
CA MET A 176 -2.91 -6.52 9.97
C MET A 176 -3.96 -7.64 10.03
N VAL A 177 -4.55 -7.84 11.20
CA VAL A 177 -5.63 -8.78 11.46
C VAL A 177 -6.96 -8.05 11.37
N GLY A 178 -7.91 -8.58 10.57
CA GLY A 178 -9.19 -7.91 10.36
C GLY A 178 -10.19 -8.71 9.55
N ASP A 179 -11.36 -8.14 9.43
CA ASP A 179 -12.47 -8.71 8.68
C ASP A 179 -12.53 -8.15 7.25
N LEU A 180 -13.32 -8.79 6.39
CA LEU A 180 -13.60 -8.32 5.05
C LEU A 180 -14.05 -6.84 5.07
N GLY A 181 -13.38 -6.00 4.29
CA GLY A 181 -13.69 -4.59 4.16
C GLY A 181 -13.15 -3.68 5.27
N ASP A 182 -12.41 -4.20 6.25
CA ASP A 182 -11.59 -3.34 7.11
C ASP A 182 -10.56 -2.59 6.25
N ILE A 183 -10.18 -1.38 6.65
CA ILE A 183 -9.12 -0.63 5.99
C ILE A 183 -7.94 -0.45 6.93
N PHE A 184 -6.74 -0.71 6.43
CA PHE A 184 -5.51 -0.44 7.14
C PHE A 184 -4.73 0.65 6.40
N LEU A 185 -4.34 1.68 7.13
CA LEU A 185 -3.49 2.76 6.66
C LEU A 185 -2.10 2.57 7.23
N CYS A 186 -1.07 2.52 6.38
CA CYS A 186 0.28 2.19 6.79
C CYS A 186 1.30 3.14 6.14
N LYS A 187 2.24 3.66 6.94
CA LYS A 187 3.41 4.42 6.49
C LYS A 187 4.62 3.49 6.33
N LEU A 188 4.58 2.63 5.31
CA LEU A 188 5.55 1.54 5.11
C LEU A 188 6.95 1.98 4.66
N ASN A 189 7.12 3.25 4.35
CA ASN A 189 8.41 3.89 4.08
C ASN A 189 9.17 4.30 5.35
N VAL A 190 8.47 4.40 6.51
CA VAL A 190 9.08 4.71 7.82
C VAL A 190 8.90 3.58 8.83
N CYS A 191 7.92 2.69 8.63
CA CYS A 191 7.66 1.54 9.47
C CYS A 191 8.25 0.28 8.83
N PRO A 192 9.28 -0.34 9.41
CA PRO A 192 9.78 -1.64 8.95
C PRO A 192 8.65 -2.67 8.95
N HIS A 193 8.49 -3.40 7.85
CA HIS A 193 7.39 -4.34 7.69
C HIS A 193 7.77 -5.54 6.84
N LYS A 194 6.98 -6.58 6.95
CA LYS A 194 7.05 -7.77 6.09
C LYS A 194 5.66 -8.34 5.84
N ALA A 195 5.47 -8.97 4.71
CA ALA A 195 4.31 -9.83 4.50
C ALA A 195 4.45 -11.08 5.39
N GLY A 196 3.43 -11.38 6.16
CA GLY A 196 3.38 -12.61 6.92
C GLY A 196 3.23 -13.82 5.99
N VAL A 197 3.73 -14.96 6.43
CA VAL A 197 3.60 -16.22 5.71
C VAL A 197 2.41 -16.99 6.27
N PRO A 198 1.38 -17.27 5.45
CA PRO A 198 0.27 -18.10 5.88
C PRO A 198 0.74 -19.49 6.37
N LYS A 199 0.06 -20.06 7.36
CA LYS A 199 0.23 -21.47 7.68
C LYS A 199 -0.22 -22.34 6.51
N ASP A 200 0.23 -23.58 6.51
CA ASP A 200 -0.18 -24.54 5.47
C ASP A 200 -1.71 -24.65 5.39
N GLY A 201 -2.22 -24.66 4.17
CA GLY A 201 -3.65 -24.61 3.88
C GLY A 201 -4.32 -23.23 3.98
N ASN A 202 -3.64 -22.23 4.57
CA ASN A 202 -4.19 -20.87 4.68
C ASN A 202 -3.64 -19.94 3.59
N LYS A 203 -4.27 -18.79 3.44
CA LYS A 203 -3.91 -17.75 2.44
C LYS A 203 -4.35 -16.37 2.91
N THR A 204 -3.64 -15.35 2.44
CA THR A 204 -4.00 -13.95 2.64
C THR A 204 -4.44 -13.33 1.32
N ASN A 205 -5.63 -12.77 1.27
CA ASN A 205 -6.16 -12.05 0.11
C ASN A 205 -6.26 -10.56 0.41
N LEU A 206 -5.58 -9.73 -0.35
CA LEU A 206 -5.46 -8.29 -0.09
C LEU A 206 -5.57 -7.45 -1.35
N VAL A 207 -6.18 -6.28 -1.19
CA VAL A 207 -5.96 -5.12 -2.05
C VAL A 207 -4.93 -4.21 -1.38
N MET A 208 -3.98 -3.71 -2.15
CA MET A 208 -3.01 -2.69 -1.75
C MET A 208 -3.07 -1.52 -2.72
N ILE A 209 -3.18 -0.32 -2.17
CA ILE A 209 -3.25 0.93 -2.92
C ILE A 209 -2.18 1.88 -2.38
N GLN A 210 -1.37 2.44 -3.28
CA GLN A 210 -0.37 3.44 -2.89
C GLN A 210 -0.84 4.85 -3.20
N LEU A 211 -0.68 5.72 -2.22
CA LEU A 211 -1.05 7.11 -2.24
C LEU A 211 0.21 7.96 -2.06
N ASN A 212 0.44 8.90 -2.98
CA ASN A 212 1.51 9.90 -2.84
C ASN A 212 0.92 11.30 -2.61
N PRO A 213 1.52 12.12 -1.73
CA PRO A 213 1.03 13.47 -1.45
C PRO A 213 0.86 14.32 -2.71
N SER A 214 -0.22 15.09 -2.76
CA SER A 214 -0.62 15.89 -3.91
C SER A 214 -1.40 17.13 -3.50
N ARG A 215 -1.46 18.15 -4.38
CA ARG A 215 -2.27 19.37 -4.16
C ARG A 215 -3.78 19.12 -4.17
N LYS A 216 -4.23 18.13 -4.93
CA LYS A 216 -5.63 17.74 -5.07
C LYS A 216 -5.72 16.22 -5.08
N TRP A 217 -6.90 15.67 -4.92
CA TRP A 217 -7.13 14.26 -5.14
C TRP A 217 -7.09 13.94 -6.62
N TYR A 218 -6.24 13.01 -7.00
CA TYR A 218 -6.05 12.56 -8.38
C TYR A 218 -6.06 11.05 -8.50
N LEU A 219 -6.51 10.58 -9.65
CA LEU A 219 -6.33 9.21 -10.11
C LEU A 219 -5.31 9.22 -11.26
N ASN A 220 -4.31 8.37 -11.18
CA ASN A 220 -3.38 8.14 -12.27
C ASN A 220 -4.11 7.42 -13.42
N GLU A 221 -4.16 8.00 -14.61
CA GLU A 221 -4.87 7.42 -15.76
C GLU A 221 -4.34 6.04 -16.16
N ASN A 222 -3.07 5.77 -15.90
CA ASN A 222 -2.44 4.49 -16.19
C ASN A 222 -2.56 3.47 -15.04
N LEU A 223 -3.43 3.71 -14.05
CA LEU A 223 -3.55 2.84 -12.88
C LEU A 223 -3.89 1.39 -13.27
N TYR A 224 -4.80 1.22 -14.25
CA TYR A 224 -5.16 -0.09 -14.77
C TYR A 224 -3.95 -0.83 -15.33
N GLN A 225 -3.14 -0.19 -16.17
CA GLN A 225 -1.95 -0.81 -16.74
C GLN A 225 -0.87 -1.08 -15.70
N ARG A 226 -0.82 -0.31 -14.62
CA ARG A 226 0.17 -0.48 -13.54
C ARG A 226 -0.09 -1.70 -12.66
N GLN A 227 -1.30 -2.25 -12.64
CA GLN A 227 -1.55 -3.50 -11.94
C GLN A 227 -0.74 -4.68 -12.53
N PHE A 228 -0.34 -4.57 -13.81
CA PHE A 228 0.44 -5.60 -14.53
C PHE A 228 1.95 -5.33 -14.48
N LYS A 229 2.37 -4.16 -14.01
CA LYS A 229 3.78 -3.76 -13.99
C LYS A 229 4.33 -3.73 -12.58
N LYS A 230 5.65 -3.81 -12.48
CA LYS A 230 6.36 -3.58 -11.23
C LYS A 230 6.08 -2.17 -10.72
N GLU A 231 5.93 -2.02 -9.39
CA GLU A 231 5.86 -0.71 -8.76
C GLU A 231 7.05 0.14 -9.23
N PRO A 232 6.80 1.31 -9.83
CA PRO A 232 7.90 2.10 -10.36
C PRO A 232 8.78 2.59 -9.23
N LYS A 233 10.07 2.43 -9.39
CA LYS A 233 11.05 3.09 -8.51
C LYS A 233 10.89 4.61 -8.68
N PHE A 234 11.10 5.37 -7.61
CA PHE A 234 11.00 6.84 -7.63
C PHE A 234 9.61 7.36 -8.05
N THR A 235 8.55 6.78 -7.50
CA THR A 235 7.16 7.16 -7.83
C THR A 235 6.89 8.65 -7.72
N GLY A 236 7.51 9.36 -6.77
CA GLY A 236 7.37 10.80 -6.64
C GLY A 236 7.87 11.61 -7.86
N LEU A 237 8.97 11.20 -8.51
CA LEU A 237 9.49 11.82 -9.72
C LEU A 237 8.69 11.41 -10.96
N THR A 238 8.44 10.11 -11.13
CA THR A 238 7.73 9.61 -12.31
C THR A 238 6.30 10.08 -12.36
N ASN A 239 5.66 10.28 -11.21
CA ASN A 239 4.28 10.71 -11.13
C ASN A 239 4.05 12.19 -11.45
N LYS A 240 5.09 13.04 -11.46
CA LYS A 240 4.97 14.43 -11.91
C LYS A 240 4.65 14.55 -13.40
N PHE A 241 5.05 13.56 -14.20
CA PHE A 241 4.90 13.53 -15.66
C PHE A 241 3.71 12.67 -16.13
N VAL A 242 2.98 12.06 -15.22
CA VAL A 242 1.83 11.22 -15.55
C VAL A 242 0.57 12.06 -15.60
N ARG A 243 -0.23 11.86 -16.65
CA ARG A 243 -1.55 12.46 -16.76
C ARG A 243 -2.45 11.97 -15.62
N ARG A 244 -3.14 12.89 -14.97
CA ARG A 244 -3.95 12.64 -13.78
C ARG A 244 -5.37 13.16 -13.96
N VAL A 245 -6.34 12.34 -13.66
CA VAL A 245 -7.74 12.72 -13.59
C VAL A 245 -8.06 13.18 -12.17
N ARG A 246 -8.74 14.32 -12.06
CA ARG A 246 -9.20 14.82 -10.76
C ARG A 246 -10.29 13.88 -10.22
N LEU A 247 -10.10 13.40 -9.01
CA LEU A 247 -11.16 12.84 -8.20
C LEU A 247 -11.89 14.00 -7.52
N ASN A 248 -13.16 14.10 -7.72
CA ASN A 248 -14.10 15.18 -7.34
C ASN A 248 -13.79 15.94 -6.06
#